data_856ace379d4104fd81c390ea817f1530
#
_entry.id   856ace379d4104fd81c390ea817f1530
#
_cell.length_a   1.000
_cell.length_b   1.000
_cell.length_c   1.000
_cell.angle_alpha   90.00
_cell.angle_beta   90.00
_cell.angle_gamma   90.00
#
_symmetry.space_group_name_H-M   'P 1'
#
loop_
_entity.id
_entity.type
_entity.pdbx_description
1 polymer ?
#
loop_
_entity_poly.entity_id
_entity_poly.type
_entity_poly.pdbx_seq_one_letter_code
_entity_poly.pdbx_strand_id
1 'polypeptide(L)'
;KNVMAEELIKLGMIEKPEEISKYYFHGSGHYIGLYTHDVGNDNELLEEDMVFTLEPGLYFDDLNLGIRIEDTLVVTKDGCEVMSDGIPKTVEEIEAFMAR
;
A
#
# COMPACT_ATOMS: atom_id res chain seq x y z
N LYS A 1 8.81 -1.65 0.93
CA LYS A 1 9.49 -0.67 1.83
C LYS A 1 10.67 0.02 1.13
N ASN A 2 11.53 -0.68 0.39
CA ASN A 2 12.73 -0.10 -0.23
C ASN A 2 12.40 1.07 -1.17
N VAL A 3 11.43 0.92 -2.06
CA VAL A 3 11.01 1.98 -2.98
C VAL A 3 10.57 3.24 -2.20
N MET A 4 9.79 3.07 -1.15
CA MET A 4 9.33 4.20 -0.33
C MET A 4 10.49 4.88 0.42
N ALA A 5 11.47 4.10 0.90
CA ALA A 5 12.67 4.66 1.53
C ALA A 5 13.49 5.48 0.54
N GLU A 6 13.67 4.98 -0.67
CA GLU A 6 14.38 5.71 -1.74
C GLU A 6 13.69 7.04 -2.08
N GLU A 7 12.37 7.05 -2.17
CA GLU A 7 11.62 8.29 -2.44
C GLU A 7 11.69 9.27 -1.26
N LEU A 8 11.62 8.79 -0.02
CA LEU A 8 11.78 9.65 1.16
C LEU A 8 13.19 10.25 1.26
N ILE A 9 14.22 9.51 0.85
CA ILE A 9 15.59 10.05 0.76
C ILE A 9 15.67 11.16 -0.30
N LYS A 10 15.07 10.95 -1.48
CA LYS A 10 15.03 11.97 -2.54
C LYS A 10 14.32 13.25 -2.09
N LEU A 11 13.27 13.10 -1.27
CA LEU A 11 12.54 14.23 -0.66
C LEU A 11 13.30 14.88 0.52
N GLY A 12 14.43 14.33 0.95
CA GLY A 12 15.18 14.82 2.11
C GLY A 12 14.51 14.60 3.46
N MET A 13 13.56 13.67 3.53
CA MET A 13 12.81 13.37 4.76
C MET A 13 13.52 12.36 5.65
N ILE A 14 14.34 11.51 5.07
CA ILE A 14 15.23 10.58 5.76
C ILE A 14 16.61 10.59 5.10
N GLU A 15 17.66 10.21 5.84
CA GLU A 15 19.02 10.11 5.32
C GLU A 15 19.41 8.69 4.95
N LYS A 16 18.82 7.70 5.64
CA LYS A 16 19.14 6.27 5.50
C LYS A 16 17.87 5.43 5.36
N PRO A 17 17.92 4.35 4.57
CA PRO A 17 16.74 3.50 4.33
C PRO A 17 16.11 2.93 5.60
N GLU A 18 16.90 2.66 6.64
CA GLU A 18 16.42 2.08 7.91
C GLU A 18 15.48 3.03 8.66
N GLU A 19 15.59 4.32 8.41
CA GLU A 19 14.76 5.34 9.06
C GLU A 19 13.31 5.32 8.60
N ILE A 20 12.99 4.61 7.51
CA ILE A 20 11.62 4.42 7.03
C ILE A 20 10.70 3.85 8.12
N SER A 21 11.25 3.06 9.05
CA SER A 21 10.47 2.48 10.16
C SER A 21 9.82 3.50 11.07
N LYS A 22 10.27 4.76 11.06
CA LYS A 22 9.64 5.87 11.78
C LYS A 22 8.29 6.26 11.16
N TYR A 23 8.15 6.07 9.86
CA TYR A 23 7.00 6.53 9.06
C TYR A 23 6.15 5.38 8.52
N TYR A 24 6.72 4.17 8.41
CA TYR A 24 6.04 2.98 7.89
C TYR A 24 6.24 1.79 8.83
N PHE A 25 5.28 1.56 9.72
CA PHE A 25 5.39 0.64 10.86
C PHE A 25 4.34 -0.49 10.86
N HIS A 26 3.65 -0.74 9.75
CA HIS A 26 2.72 -1.87 9.59
C HIS A 26 3.07 -2.77 8.40
N GLY A 27 2.34 -3.84 8.22
CA GLY A 27 2.45 -4.73 7.07
C GLY A 27 2.04 -4.05 5.76
N SER A 28 2.43 -4.63 4.65
CA SER A 28 2.12 -4.07 3.33
C SER A 28 0.77 -4.52 2.78
N GLY A 29 0.15 -5.53 3.40
CA GLY A 29 -1.13 -6.08 2.97
C GLY A 29 -1.50 -7.32 3.79
N HIS A 30 -2.64 -7.90 3.48
CA HIS A 30 -3.18 -9.11 4.11
C HIS A 30 -4.07 -9.87 3.11
N TYR A 31 -4.31 -11.14 3.38
CA TYR A 31 -5.30 -11.90 2.64
C TYR A 31 -6.71 -11.37 2.93
N ILE A 32 -7.58 -11.45 1.94
CA ILE A 32 -8.98 -11.04 2.04
C ILE A 32 -9.87 -12.17 1.48
N GLY A 33 -10.96 -12.47 2.18
CA GLY A 33 -11.89 -13.53 1.81
C GLY A 33 -13.21 -13.38 2.52
N LEU A 34 -13.59 -14.36 3.36
CA LEU A 34 -14.77 -14.25 4.21
C LEU A 34 -14.64 -13.17 5.28
N TYR A 35 -13.41 -12.91 5.70
CA TYR A 35 -13.06 -11.84 6.62
C TYR A 35 -12.16 -10.81 5.95
N THR A 36 -12.18 -9.56 6.45
CA THR A 36 -11.30 -8.49 5.98
C THR A 36 -9.84 -8.87 6.16
N HIS A 37 -9.46 -9.39 7.33
CA HIS A 37 -8.17 -10.00 7.60
C HIS A 37 -8.36 -11.52 7.64
N ASP A 38 -8.40 -12.13 6.47
CA ASP A 38 -8.66 -13.55 6.37
C ASP A 38 -7.42 -14.39 6.67
N VAL A 39 -7.65 -15.68 6.89
CA VAL A 39 -6.57 -16.62 7.17
C VAL A 39 -5.63 -16.74 5.98
N GLY A 40 -4.34 -16.90 6.25
CA GLY A 40 -3.30 -17.09 5.25
C GLY A 40 -1.96 -17.34 5.93
N ASN A 41 -0.97 -17.68 5.15
CA ASN A 41 0.40 -17.86 5.60
C ASN A 41 1.32 -16.92 4.83
N ASP A 42 1.78 -15.87 5.51
CA ASP A 42 2.64 -14.83 4.92
C ASP A 42 4.02 -15.33 4.45
N ASN A 43 4.37 -16.57 4.78
CA ASN A 43 5.62 -17.20 4.35
C ASN A 43 5.45 -18.10 3.10
N GLU A 44 4.24 -18.25 2.59
CA GLU A 44 3.98 -18.97 1.35
C GLU A 44 4.18 -18.07 0.13
N LEU A 45 4.53 -18.70 -0.99
CA LEU A 45 4.56 -18.01 -2.27
C LEU A 45 3.12 -17.71 -2.71
N LEU A 46 2.92 -16.53 -3.28
CA LEU A 46 1.64 -16.19 -3.88
C LEU A 46 1.38 -17.09 -5.10
N GLU A 47 0.20 -17.70 -5.12
CA GLU A 47 -0.26 -18.57 -6.21
C GLU A 47 -1.40 -17.90 -6.96
N GLU A 48 -1.66 -18.34 -8.20
CA GLU A 48 -2.76 -17.89 -9.03
C GLU A 48 -4.10 -17.98 -8.28
N ASP A 49 -4.98 -17.02 -8.48
CA ASP A 49 -6.29 -16.83 -7.82
C ASP A 49 -6.23 -16.39 -6.35
N MET A 50 -5.06 -16.26 -5.73
CA MET A 50 -4.98 -15.67 -4.40
C MET A 50 -5.35 -14.19 -4.45
N VAL A 51 -6.15 -13.76 -3.45
CA VAL A 51 -6.60 -12.37 -3.28
C VAL A 51 -5.99 -11.78 -2.02
N PHE A 52 -5.40 -10.60 -2.15
CA PHE A 52 -4.78 -9.88 -1.03
C PHE A 52 -4.86 -8.38 -1.23
N THR A 53 -4.68 -7.62 -0.15
CA THR A 53 -4.55 -6.17 -0.21
C THR A 53 -3.10 -5.76 -0.38
N LEU A 54 -2.88 -4.61 -1.02
CA LEU A 54 -1.60 -3.90 -0.99
C LEU A 54 -1.88 -2.49 -0.50
N GLU A 55 -1.44 -2.18 0.73
CA GLU A 55 -1.85 -0.99 1.47
C GLU A 55 -0.67 -0.23 2.11
N PRO A 56 0.36 0.13 1.35
CA PRO A 56 1.46 0.91 1.90
C PRO A 56 0.96 2.24 2.47
N GLY A 57 1.51 2.62 3.64
CA GLY A 57 1.15 3.86 4.30
C GLY A 57 2.34 4.57 4.91
N LEU A 58 2.35 5.88 4.86
CA LEU A 58 3.33 6.75 5.50
C LEU A 58 2.62 7.69 6.46
N TYR A 59 3.17 7.81 7.67
CA TYR A 59 2.58 8.58 8.76
C TYR A 59 3.64 9.50 9.36
N PHE A 60 3.38 10.80 9.33
CA PHE A 60 4.28 11.87 9.73
C PHE A 60 3.67 12.62 10.91
N ASP A 61 4.02 12.23 12.14
CA ASP A 61 3.46 12.82 13.36
C ASP A 61 3.74 14.33 13.45
N ASP A 62 4.94 14.74 13.08
CA ASP A 62 5.38 16.15 13.08
C ASP A 62 4.62 17.00 12.08
N LEU A 63 4.06 16.40 11.03
CA LEU A 63 3.22 17.06 10.03
C LEU A 63 1.72 16.87 10.29
N ASN A 64 1.36 16.07 11.29
CA ASN A 64 -0.01 15.61 11.54
C ASN A 64 -0.67 15.08 10.26
N LEU A 65 0.07 14.28 9.50
CA LEU A 65 -0.29 13.78 8.18
C LEU A 65 -0.11 12.27 8.10
N GLY A 66 -1.10 11.58 7.56
CA GLY A 66 -1.01 10.17 7.19
C GLY A 66 -1.58 9.94 5.80
N ILE A 67 -0.89 9.15 5.00
CA ILE A 67 -1.35 8.77 3.65
C ILE A 67 -1.24 7.26 3.54
N ARG A 68 -2.36 6.59 3.20
CA ARG A 68 -2.40 5.19 2.82
C ARG A 68 -3.25 5.04 1.57
N ILE A 69 -2.72 4.33 0.60
CA ILE A 69 -3.45 3.94 -0.61
C ILE A 69 -3.51 2.42 -0.59
N GLU A 70 -4.72 1.88 -0.69
CA GLU A 70 -4.98 0.46 -0.60
C GLU A 70 -5.66 -0.04 -1.87
N ASP A 71 -5.10 -1.09 -2.44
CA ASP A 71 -5.66 -1.83 -3.55
C ASP A 71 -5.92 -3.28 -3.18
N THR A 72 -7.00 -3.84 -3.72
CA THR A 72 -7.25 -5.27 -3.71
C THR A 72 -6.72 -5.88 -5.00
N LEU A 73 -5.88 -6.89 -4.86
CA LEU A 73 -5.18 -7.54 -5.95
C LEU A 73 -5.57 -9.02 -6.03
N VAL A 74 -5.71 -9.53 -7.25
CA VAL A 74 -5.78 -10.96 -7.50
C VAL A 74 -4.53 -11.40 -8.27
N VAL A 75 -3.91 -12.48 -7.82
CA VAL A 75 -2.72 -13.05 -8.47
C VAL A 75 -3.14 -13.72 -9.77
N THR A 76 -2.43 -13.41 -10.85
CA THR A 76 -2.60 -14.06 -12.14
C THR A 76 -1.34 -14.87 -12.49
N LYS A 77 -1.40 -15.66 -13.53
CA LYS A 77 -0.27 -16.47 -14.00
C LYS A 77 1.03 -15.67 -14.21
N ASP A 78 0.91 -14.44 -14.69
CA ASP A 78 2.05 -13.63 -15.11
C ASP A 78 2.21 -12.32 -14.29
N GLY A 79 1.42 -12.15 -13.21
CA GLY A 79 1.46 -10.94 -12.39
C GLY A 79 0.27 -10.81 -11.45
N CYS A 80 -0.40 -9.67 -11.48
CA CYS A 80 -1.62 -9.44 -10.71
C CYS A 80 -2.57 -8.50 -11.46
N GLU A 81 -3.85 -8.60 -11.13
CA GLU A 81 -4.91 -7.69 -11.54
C GLU A 81 -5.38 -6.86 -10.36
N VAL A 82 -5.57 -5.55 -10.58
CA VAL A 82 -6.05 -4.62 -9.56
C VAL A 82 -7.56 -4.58 -9.59
N MET A 83 -8.21 -5.19 -8.61
CA MET A 83 -9.67 -5.27 -8.52
C MET A 83 -10.33 -3.94 -8.16
N SER A 84 -9.60 -3.06 -7.48
CA SER A 84 -10.00 -1.70 -7.10
C SER A 84 -9.62 -0.64 -8.14
N ASP A 85 -9.31 -1.04 -9.37
CA ASP A 85 -9.05 -0.10 -10.45
C ASP A 85 -10.27 0.77 -10.72
N GLY A 86 -10.03 2.05 -11.05
CA GLY A 86 -11.10 3.06 -11.24
C GLY A 86 -11.53 3.79 -9.96
N ILE A 87 -11.04 3.42 -8.78
CA ILE A 87 -11.19 4.24 -7.58
C ILE A 87 -10.16 5.38 -7.62
N PRO A 88 -10.57 6.66 -7.44
CA PRO A 88 -9.63 7.79 -7.41
C PRO A 88 -8.52 7.62 -6.37
N LYS A 89 -7.26 7.80 -6.78
CA LYS A 89 -6.08 7.61 -5.92
C LYS A 89 -5.09 8.76 -5.96
N THR A 90 -4.99 9.43 -7.11
CA THR A 90 -4.11 10.61 -7.22
C THR A 90 -4.77 11.85 -6.59
N VAL A 91 -3.96 12.85 -6.26
CA VAL A 91 -4.47 14.12 -5.72
C VAL A 91 -5.49 14.73 -6.67
N GLU A 92 -5.17 14.78 -7.96
CA GLU A 92 -6.01 15.37 -9.00
C GLU A 92 -7.34 14.63 -9.15
N GLU A 93 -7.33 13.30 -9.14
CA GLU A 93 -8.53 12.47 -9.22
C GLU A 93 -9.44 12.66 -8.00
N ILE A 94 -8.84 12.67 -6.79
CA ILE A 94 -9.60 12.86 -5.55
C ILE A 94 -10.20 14.26 -5.48
N GLU A 95 -9.44 15.30 -5.80
CA GLU A 95 -9.92 16.68 -5.84
C GLU A 95 -11.05 16.84 -6.86
N ALA A 96 -10.89 16.30 -8.05
CA ALA A 96 -11.94 16.34 -9.10
C ALA A 96 -13.20 15.59 -8.65
N PHE A 97 -13.06 14.45 -7.98
CA PHE A 97 -14.19 13.68 -7.46
C PHE A 97 -14.92 14.43 -6.34
N MET A 98 -14.19 15.06 -5.43
CA MET A 98 -14.76 15.80 -4.29
C MET A 98 -15.34 17.15 -4.67
N ALA A 99 -14.96 17.74 -5.81
CA ALA A 99 -15.47 19.01 -6.31
C ALA A 99 -16.88 18.94 -6.95
N ARG A 100 -17.53 17.79 -6.90
CA ARG A 100 -18.86 17.55 -7.50
C ARG A 100 -19.99 18.13 -6.67
#